data_059eaf24c8bd24e213a909cd3d8f544f
#
_entry.id   059eaf24c8bd24e213a909cd3d8f544f
#
_cell.length_a   1.000
_cell.length_b   1.000
_cell.length_c   1.000
_cell.angle_alpha   90.00
_cell.angle_beta   90.00
_cell.angle_gamma   90.00
#
_symmetry.space_group_name_H-M   'P 1'
#
loop_
_entity.id
_entity.type
_entity.pdbx_description
1 polymer ?
#
loop_
_entity_poly.entity_id
_entity_poly.type
_entity_poly.pdbx_seq_one_letter_code
_entity_poly.pdbx_strand_id
1 'polypeptide(L)'
;MRKSNASRITRMFVATAMVLAGTSCHAQGESKGISYPTMAPPDQYLTADQSAEIALARTAAPASISDGAEVMVLGRDGYREAVSGKNGFLCMVERSWGAATDDPEFWNPKVRSPICFNPPAARTYVPIYLMKTKLALAGRSKSEIVKALAAGFDRKELPALEPGAMCYMMSKQQYLSDRGQRWHPHLMFFVAGDAAKSWGADLPGSPVMAASDPEERMTIFLVWVGTWSDGAEAPSMMH
;
A
#
# COMPACT_ATOMS: atom_id res chain seq x y z
N MET A 1 88.74 -13.23 22.00
CA MET A 1 89.13 -11.98 22.69
C MET A 1 87.90 -11.13 22.78
N ARG A 2 87.33 -11.00 24.00
CA ARG A 2 87.16 -9.80 24.83
C ARG A 2 86.71 -8.59 24.01
N LYS A 3 85.54 -7.91 24.33
CA LYS A 3 85.22 -7.29 25.62
C LYS A 3 83.69 -7.01 25.70
N SER A 4 83.21 -7.23 26.87
CA SER A 4 82.00 -6.72 27.50
C SER A 4 81.96 -5.18 27.45
N ASN A 5 80.76 -4.60 27.31
CA ASN A 5 80.38 -3.43 28.10
C ASN A 5 78.88 -3.36 28.33
N ALA A 6 78.58 -3.38 29.59
CA ALA A 6 77.25 -3.11 30.10
C ALA A 6 76.97 -1.59 30.15
N SER A 7 75.81 -1.12 29.84
CA SER A 7 75.37 0.21 30.29
C SER A 7 73.82 0.28 30.38
N ARG A 8 73.45 0.36 31.63
CA ARG A 8 72.40 1.16 32.28
C ARG A 8 71.00 1.24 31.65
N ILE A 9 70.11 0.59 32.37
CA ILE A 9 68.68 0.68 32.32
C ILE A 9 68.26 2.08 32.83
N THR A 10 67.55 2.83 31.95
CA THR A 10 66.76 4.00 32.39
C THR A 10 65.31 3.62 32.21
N ARG A 11 64.62 3.42 33.35
CA ARG A 11 63.19 3.16 33.36
C ARG A 11 62.46 4.47 33.09
N MET A 12 61.83 4.61 31.97
CA MET A 12 60.91 5.65 31.64
C MET A 12 59.49 5.16 31.86
N PHE A 13 58.84 5.65 32.88
CA PHE A 13 57.42 5.41 33.13
C PHE A 13 56.63 6.20 32.08
N VAL A 14 56.00 5.48 31.13
CA VAL A 14 54.98 6.05 30.25
C VAL A 14 53.63 5.80 30.90
N ALA A 15 53.01 6.85 31.40
CA ALA A 15 51.65 6.83 31.89
C ALA A 15 50.71 6.70 30.69
N THR A 16 50.11 5.52 30.53
CA THR A 16 49.09 5.27 29.51
C THR A 16 47.78 5.83 30.01
N ALA A 17 47.39 6.97 29.50
CA ALA A 17 46.02 7.52 29.71
C ALA A 17 45.05 6.68 28.89
N MET A 18 44.24 5.84 29.55
CA MET A 18 43.07 5.19 28.98
C MET A 18 42.02 6.22 28.65
N VAL A 19 41.88 6.59 27.39
CA VAL A 19 40.72 7.30 26.88
C VAL A 19 39.58 6.28 26.77
N LEU A 20 38.66 6.29 27.71
CA LEU A 20 37.37 5.60 27.60
C LEU A 20 36.55 6.30 26.50
N ALA A 21 36.64 5.80 25.28
CA ALA A 21 35.71 6.12 24.22
C ALA A 21 34.34 5.54 24.60
N GLY A 22 33.49 6.37 25.19
CA GLY A 22 32.10 6.04 25.39
C GLY A 22 31.41 5.86 24.05
N THR A 23 31.22 4.62 23.61
CA THR A 23 30.30 4.28 22.52
C THR A 23 28.89 4.60 22.99
N SER A 24 28.41 5.81 22.64
CA SER A 24 26.98 6.12 22.71
C SER A 24 26.26 5.20 21.73
N CYS A 25 25.73 4.08 22.22
CA CYS A 25 24.72 3.33 21.53
C CYS A 25 23.51 4.25 21.36
N HIS A 26 23.40 4.90 20.19
CA HIS A 26 22.13 5.44 19.76
C HIS A 26 21.22 4.24 19.54
N ALA A 27 20.42 3.91 20.54
CA ALA A 27 19.23 3.11 20.34
C ALA A 27 18.37 3.90 19.35
N GLN A 28 18.40 3.51 18.08
CA GLN A 28 17.36 3.87 17.13
C GLN A 28 16.08 3.33 17.72
N GLY A 29 15.30 4.23 18.37
CA GLY A 29 13.97 3.89 18.79
C GLY A 29 13.20 3.48 17.54
N GLU A 30 12.94 2.20 17.39
CA GLU A 30 11.89 1.72 16.50
C GLU A 30 10.64 2.51 16.90
N SER A 31 10.21 3.42 16.03
CA SER A 31 8.90 4.03 16.17
C SER A 31 7.92 2.85 16.10
N LYS A 32 7.37 2.45 17.25
CA LYS A 32 6.25 1.51 17.29
C LYS A 32 5.17 2.15 16.44
N GLY A 33 5.06 1.71 15.18
CA GLY A 33 4.05 2.17 14.26
C GLY A 33 2.68 2.03 14.93
N ILE A 34 1.84 3.04 14.80
CA ILE A 34 0.46 2.98 15.27
C ILE A 34 -0.15 1.74 14.63
N SER A 35 -0.64 0.83 15.44
CA SER A 35 -1.31 -0.39 14.99
C SER A 35 -2.80 -0.26 15.24
N TYR A 36 -3.58 -0.70 14.28
CA TYR A 36 -5.04 -0.77 14.36
C TYR A 36 -5.46 -2.23 14.53
N PRO A 37 -5.49 -2.78 15.76
CA PRO A 37 -5.75 -4.20 15.98
C PRO A 37 -7.20 -4.61 15.72
N THR A 38 -8.13 -3.65 15.79
CA THR A 38 -9.56 -3.88 15.60
C THR A 38 -10.17 -2.78 14.76
N MET A 39 -11.27 -3.08 14.10
CA MET A 39 -12.06 -2.11 13.35
C MET A 39 -12.59 -1.00 14.27
N ALA A 40 -12.46 0.25 13.85
CA ALA A 40 -13.13 1.38 14.49
C ALA A 40 -14.65 1.36 14.20
N PRO A 41 -15.46 2.13 14.91
CA PRO A 41 -16.87 2.30 14.56
C PRO A 41 -17.07 2.64 13.08
N PRO A 42 -18.01 1.99 12.37
CA PRO A 42 -18.19 2.14 10.92
C PRO A 42 -18.29 3.58 10.43
N ASP A 43 -18.89 4.47 11.22
CA ASP A 43 -19.04 5.88 10.85
C ASP A 43 -17.70 6.61 10.65
N GLN A 44 -16.61 6.15 11.26
CA GLN A 44 -15.27 6.73 11.06
C GLN A 44 -14.69 6.46 9.66
N TYR A 45 -15.20 5.45 8.97
CA TYR A 45 -14.78 5.14 7.59
C TYR A 45 -15.63 5.89 6.56
N LEU A 46 -16.76 6.45 6.93
CA LEU A 46 -17.64 7.17 6.01
C LEU A 46 -17.12 8.60 5.76
N THR A 47 -17.42 9.12 4.58
CA THR A 47 -17.26 10.54 4.26
C THR A 47 -18.61 11.21 4.46
N ALA A 48 -18.65 12.28 5.24
CA ALA A 48 -19.92 12.97 5.57
C ALA A 48 -20.59 13.60 4.34
N ASP A 49 -19.78 14.09 3.39
CA ASP A 49 -20.23 14.70 2.14
C ASP A 49 -19.96 13.76 0.96
N GLN A 50 -21.04 13.25 0.36
CA GLN A 50 -20.97 12.41 -0.83
C GLN A 50 -20.29 13.11 -2.01
N SER A 51 -20.52 14.41 -2.18
CA SER A 51 -19.91 15.17 -3.27
C SER A 51 -18.40 15.25 -3.11
N ALA A 52 -17.91 15.38 -1.88
CA ALA A 52 -16.49 15.35 -1.57
C ALA A 52 -15.89 13.96 -1.86
N GLU A 53 -16.59 12.87 -1.57
CA GLU A 53 -16.11 11.52 -1.89
C GLU A 53 -16.07 11.26 -3.40
N ILE A 54 -17.06 11.71 -4.16
CA ILE A 54 -17.07 11.64 -5.62
C ILE A 54 -15.89 12.43 -6.20
N ALA A 55 -15.68 13.67 -5.72
CA ALA A 55 -14.57 14.50 -6.18
C ALA A 55 -13.21 13.83 -5.88
N LEU A 56 -13.05 13.28 -4.67
CA LEU A 56 -11.84 12.56 -4.27
C LEU A 56 -11.60 11.31 -5.13
N ALA A 57 -12.62 10.49 -5.38
CA ALA A 57 -12.52 9.30 -6.23
C ALA A 57 -11.98 9.64 -7.64
N ARG A 58 -12.47 10.72 -8.24
CA ARG A 58 -12.06 11.18 -9.56
C ARG A 58 -10.60 11.64 -9.64
N THR A 59 -10.00 12.03 -8.50
CA THR A 59 -8.58 12.40 -8.48
C THR A 59 -7.64 11.20 -8.68
N ALA A 60 -8.13 9.98 -8.71
CA ALA A 60 -7.31 8.78 -8.88
C ALA A 60 -6.67 8.64 -10.26
N ALA A 61 -7.30 9.17 -11.30
CA ALA A 61 -6.85 9.07 -12.68
C ALA A 61 -6.96 10.44 -13.40
N PRO A 62 -6.28 10.62 -14.54
CA PRO A 62 -6.46 11.81 -15.36
C PRO A 62 -7.92 12.05 -15.75
N ALA A 63 -8.32 13.32 -15.92
CA ALA A 63 -9.69 13.72 -16.25
C ALA A 63 -10.24 13.01 -17.50
N SER A 64 -9.39 12.75 -18.50
CA SER A 64 -9.75 11.98 -19.71
C SER A 64 -10.28 10.55 -19.42
N ILE A 65 -9.99 10.03 -18.24
CA ILE A 65 -10.47 8.72 -17.75
C ILE A 65 -11.58 8.94 -16.72
N SER A 66 -11.32 9.72 -15.67
CA SER A 66 -12.19 9.82 -14.50
C SER A 66 -13.49 10.58 -14.76
N ASP A 67 -13.54 11.50 -15.74
CA ASP A 67 -14.76 12.26 -16.06
C ASP A 67 -15.87 11.38 -16.64
N GLY A 68 -15.51 10.36 -17.40
CA GLY A 68 -16.46 9.39 -17.97
C GLY A 68 -16.67 8.13 -17.13
N ALA A 69 -15.97 7.99 -16.00
CA ALA A 69 -16.03 6.80 -15.17
C ALA A 69 -17.31 6.74 -14.33
N GLU A 70 -17.77 5.52 -14.06
CA GLU A 70 -18.69 5.26 -12.96
C GLU A 70 -18.01 5.64 -11.63
N VAL A 71 -18.77 6.21 -10.68
CA VAL A 71 -18.26 6.50 -9.35
C VAL A 71 -19.11 5.80 -8.31
N MET A 72 -18.46 4.96 -7.49
CA MET A 72 -19.07 4.37 -6.31
C MET A 72 -18.64 5.10 -5.04
N VAL A 73 -19.55 5.26 -4.10
CA VAL A 73 -19.31 5.85 -2.79
C VAL A 73 -19.68 4.89 -1.67
N LEU A 74 -18.97 4.95 -0.56
CA LEU A 74 -19.21 4.10 0.60
C LEU A 74 -20.36 4.66 1.43
N GLY A 75 -21.38 3.83 1.62
CA GLY A 75 -22.47 4.04 2.59
C GLY A 75 -22.39 3.05 3.75
N ARG A 76 -23.37 3.10 4.65
CA ARG A 76 -23.46 2.19 5.81
C ARG A 76 -23.61 0.73 5.41
N ASP A 77 -24.23 0.48 4.26
CA ASP A 77 -24.55 -0.87 3.76
C ASP A 77 -23.53 -1.34 2.70
N GLY A 78 -22.46 -0.58 2.46
CA GLY A 78 -21.44 -0.85 1.45
C GLY A 78 -21.38 0.22 0.36
N TYR A 79 -20.64 -0.09 -0.70
CA TYR A 79 -20.54 0.81 -1.86
C TYR A 79 -21.79 0.79 -2.71
N ARG A 80 -22.15 1.94 -3.22
CA ARG A 80 -23.27 2.14 -4.16
C ARG A 80 -22.85 3.07 -5.30
N GLU A 81 -23.43 2.90 -6.46
CA GLU A 81 -23.29 3.83 -7.56
C GLU A 81 -23.83 5.21 -7.17
N ALA A 82 -23.00 6.23 -7.38
CA ALA A 82 -23.34 7.63 -7.16
C ALA A 82 -23.33 8.43 -8.48
N VAL A 83 -22.54 7.97 -9.45
CA VAL A 83 -22.46 8.55 -10.79
C VAL A 83 -22.35 7.41 -11.80
N SER A 84 -23.24 7.41 -12.80
CA SER A 84 -23.18 6.43 -13.89
C SER A 84 -22.02 6.71 -14.85
N GLY A 85 -21.28 5.68 -15.23
CA GLY A 85 -20.16 5.74 -16.15
C GLY A 85 -20.55 5.60 -17.63
N LYS A 86 -19.64 6.04 -18.51
CA LYS A 86 -19.82 5.94 -19.98
C LYS A 86 -18.65 5.24 -20.68
N ASN A 87 -17.51 5.08 -20.01
CA ASN A 87 -16.27 4.56 -20.59
C ASN A 87 -15.85 3.18 -20.03
N GLY A 88 -16.65 2.60 -19.14
CA GLY A 88 -16.39 1.32 -18.51
C GLY A 88 -15.39 1.35 -17.35
N PHE A 89 -14.75 2.50 -17.06
CA PHE A 89 -13.95 2.68 -15.87
C PHE A 89 -14.82 2.87 -14.65
N LEU A 90 -14.31 2.44 -13.48
CA LEU A 90 -14.96 2.60 -12.19
C LEU A 90 -13.98 3.24 -11.22
N CYS A 91 -14.35 4.41 -10.65
CA CYS A 91 -13.57 5.09 -9.63
C CYS A 91 -14.27 5.03 -8.28
N MET A 92 -13.49 4.89 -7.20
CA MET A 92 -13.98 4.90 -5.83
C MET A 92 -12.88 5.37 -4.88
N VAL A 93 -13.22 5.53 -3.60
CA VAL A 93 -12.24 5.74 -2.54
C VAL A 93 -12.21 4.49 -1.67
N GLU A 94 -11.23 3.63 -1.87
CA GLU A 94 -11.06 2.45 -1.02
C GLU A 94 -10.71 2.83 0.43
N ARG A 95 -10.99 1.93 1.33
CA ARG A 95 -10.66 2.00 2.75
C ARG A 95 -9.52 1.04 3.07
N SER A 96 -9.04 1.09 4.29
CA SER A 96 -7.87 0.35 4.76
C SER A 96 -7.94 -1.17 4.53
N TRP A 97 -9.13 -1.76 4.46
CA TRP A 97 -9.29 -3.19 4.14
C TRP A 97 -9.04 -3.56 2.66
N GLY A 98 -8.69 -2.59 1.82
CA GLY A 98 -8.07 -2.86 0.52
C GLY A 98 -6.67 -3.46 0.63
N ALA A 99 -5.96 -3.22 1.73
CA ALA A 99 -4.67 -3.82 2.01
C ALA A 99 -4.78 -5.32 2.36
N ALA A 100 -3.62 -6.02 2.39
CA ALA A 100 -3.51 -7.38 2.91
C ALA A 100 -3.91 -7.44 4.38
N THR A 101 -4.46 -8.57 4.82
CA THR A 101 -5.01 -8.67 6.20
C THR A 101 -3.95 -8.65 7.29
N ASP A 102 -2.69 -8.90 6.97
CA ASP A 102 -1.54 -8.79 7.87
C ASP A 102 -1.00 -7.37 8.02
N ASP A 103 -1.43 -6.42 7.16
CA ASP A 103 -1.03 -5.02 7.30
C ASP A 103 -1.48 -4.47 8.67
N PRO A 104 -0.57 -3.83 9.45
CA PRO A 104 -0.90 -3.24 10.73
C PRO A 104 -1.94 -2.12 10.63
N GLU A 105 -2.11 -1.52 9.47
CA GLU A 105 -3.07 -0.45 9.21
C GLU A 105 -4.39 -0.94 8.56
N PHE A 106 -4.60 -2.24 8.46
CA PHE A 106 -5.80 -2.83 7.87
C PHE A 106 -7.13 -2.27 8.44
N TRP A 107 -7.14 -1.86 9.68
CA TRP A 107 -8.30 -1.23 10.33
C TRP A 107 -8.12 0.28 10.57
N ASN A 108 -7.18 0.95 9.88
CA ASN A 108 -7.00 2.40 10.02
C ASN A 108 -8.18 3.17 9.41
N PRO A 109 -9.02 3.85 10.21
CA PRO A 109 -10.21 4.54 9.70
C PRO A 109 -9.91 5.81 8.91
N LYS A 110 -8.65 6.28 8.91
CA LYS A 110 -8.24 7.49 8.18
C LYS A 110 -7.93 7.20 6.71
N VAL A 111 -7.66 5.94 6.34
CA VAL A 111 -7.28 5.59 4.97
C VAL A 111 -8.34 6.04 3.98
N ARG A 112 -7.89 6.78 3.00
CA ARG A 112 -8.63 7.25 1.83
C ARG A 112 -7.77 7.02 0.61
N SER A 113 -8.10 6.02 -0.15
CA SER A 113 -7.34 5.49 -1.28
C SER A 113 -8.13 5.69 -2.57
N PRO A 114 -8.04 6.89 -3.19
CA PRO A 114 -8.68 7.13 -4.48
C PRO A 114 -8.08 6.19 -5.53
N ILE A 115 -8.94 5.46 -6.22
CA ILE A 115 -8.55 4.44 -7.18
C ILE A 115 -9.56 4.42 -8.35
N CYS A 116 -9.05 4.27 -9.58
CA CYS A 116 -9.88 4.07 -10.76
C CYS A 116 -9.48 2.78 -11.47
N PHE A 117 -10.40 1.86 -11.56
CA PHE A 117 -10.25 0.57 -12.21
C PHE A 117 -10.60 0.64 -13.69
N ASN A 118 -9.82 -0.04 -14.52
CA ASN A 118 -10.18 -0.24 -15.91
C ASN A 118 -11.31 -1.28 -16.05
N PRO A 119 -11.95 -1.42 -17.22
CA PRO A 119 -13.06 -2.35 -17.39
C PRO A 119 -12.79 -3.80 -16.96
N PRO A 120 -11.63 -4.44 -17.27
CA PRO A 120 -11.31 -5.76 -16.75
C PRO A 120 -11.25 -5.83 -15.21
N ALA A 121 -10.60 -4.85 -14.55
CA ALA A 121 -10.51 -4.82 -13.09
C ALA A 121 -11.87 -4.51 -12.44
N ALA A 122 -12.68 -3.63 -13.05
CA ALA A 122 -14.02 -3.33 -12.58
C ALA A 122 -14.91 -4.59 -12.53
N ARG A 123 -14.74 -5.48 -13.50
CA ARG A 123 -15.50 -6.75 -13.55
C ARG A 123 -14.93 -7.85 -12.66
N THR A 124 -13.63 -7.87 -12.38
CA THR A 124 -12.98 -9.04 -11.78
C THR A 124 -12.28 -8.78 -10.47
N TYR A 125 -11.69 -7.60 -10.24
CA TYR A 125 -11.08 -7.22 -8.96
C TYR A 125 -12.10 -6.56 -8.02
N VAL A 126 -12.89 -5.60 -8.52
CA VAL A 126 -13.87 -4.87 -7.69
C VAL A 126 -14.81 -5.78 -6.91
N PRO A 127 -15.36 -6.88 -7.47
CA PRO A 127 -16.19 -7.81 -6.70
C PRO A 127 -15.48 -8.39 -5.46
N ILE A 128 -14.17 -8.64 -5.51
CA ILE A 128 -13.38 -9.11 -4.37
C ILE A 128 -13.36 -8.04 -3.28
N TYR A 129 -13.03 -6.81 -3.66
CA TYR A 129 -13.01 -5.68 -2.73
C TYR A 129 -14.40 -5.38 -2.12
N LEU A 130 -15.47 -5.46 -2.91
CA LEU A 130 -16.83 -5.28 -2.40
C LEU A 130 -17.22 -6.37 -1.39
N MET A 131 -16.79 -7.60 -1.59
CA MET A 131 -16.98 -8.67 -0.61
C MET A 131 -16.23 -8.37 0.69
N LYS A 132 -14.95 -7.97 0.63
CA LYS A 132 -14.17 -7.52 1.81
C LYS A 132 -14.90 -6.40 2.54
N THR A 133 -15.37 -5.40 1.81
CA THR A 133 -16.12 -4.27 2.37
C THR A 133 -17.37 -4.73 3.13
N LYS A 134 -18.18 -5.58 2.53
CA LYS A 134 -19.40 -6.12 3.17
C LYS A 134 -19.09 -6.85 4.46
N LEU A 135 -18.04 -7.67 4.46
CA LEU A 135 -17.60 -8.43 5.63
C LEU A 135 -17.05 -7.50 6.73
N ALA A 136 -16.23 -6.51 6.35
CA ALA A 136 -15.71 -5.51 7.27
C ALA A 136 -16.85 -4.74 7.95
N LEU A 137 -17.80 -4.18 7.20
CA LEU A 137 -18.95 -3.45 7.75
C LEU A 137 -19.86 -4.34 8.61
N ALA A 138 -19.89 -5.66 8.35
CA ALA A 138 -20.57 -6.64 9.20
C ALA A 138 -19.75 -7.02 10.47
N GLY A 139 -18.62 -6.35 10.73
CA GLY A 139 -17.80 -6.57 11.92
C GLY A 139 -17.04 -7.91 11.92
N ARG A 140 -16.80 -8.50 10.75
CA ARG A 140 -16.05 -9.76 10.66
C ARG A 140 -14.58 -9.55 10.95
N SER A 141 -13.98 -10.48 11.67
CA SER A 141 -12.54 -10.48 11.92
C SER A 141 -11.74 -10.72 10.64
N LYS A 142 -10.46 -10.34 10.62
CA LYS A 142 -9.53 -10.61 9.51
C LYS A 142 -9.57 -12.09 9.08
N SER A 143 -9.54 -13.01 10.04
CA SER A 143 -9.57 -14.47 9.74
C SER A 143 -10.90 -14.93 9.13
N GLU A 144 -12.03 -14.32 9.49
CA GLU A 144 -13.33 -14.61 8.87
C GLU A 144 -13.39 -14.06 7.44
N ILE A 145 -12.80 -12.87 7.19
CA ILE A 145 -12.69 -12.29 5.86
C ILE A 145 -11.88 -13.23 4.95
N VAL A 146 -10.68 -13.64 5.37
CA VAL A 146 -9.83 -14.58 4.60
C VAL A 146 -10.57 -15.88 4.28
N LYS A 147 -11.23 -16.49 5.26
CA LYS A 147 -12.01 -17.71 5.05
C LYS A 147 -13.17 -17.51 4.06
N ALA A 148 -13.83 -16.36 4.14
CA ALA A 148 -14.95 -16.05 3.25
C ALA A 148 -14.48 -15.82 1.82
N LEU A 149 -13.35 -15.13 1.61
CA LEU A 149 -12.73 -14.96 0.29
C LEU A 149 -12.35 -16.31 -0.31
N ALA A 150 -11.62 -17.15 0.44
CA ALA A 150 -11.24 -18.48 -0.01
C ALA A 150 -12.46 -19.30 -0.45
N ALA A 151 -13.51 -19.32 0.36
CA ALA A 151 -14.77 -20.00 0.03
C ALA A 151 -15.46 -19.38 -1.19
N GLY A 152 -15.42 -18.06 -1.37
CA GLY A 152 -15.97 -17.37 -2.55
C GLY A 152 -15.27 -17.77 -3.84
N PHE A 153 -13.93 -17.87 -3.82
CA PHE A 153 -13.14 -18.35 -4.95
C PHE A 153 -13.42 -19.84 -5.25
N ASP A 154 -13.45 -20.69 -4.22
CA ASP A 154 -13.67 -22.13 -4.38
C ASP A 154 -15.06 -22.44 -4.96
N ARG A 155 -16.08 -21.64 -4.58
CA ARG A 155 -17.44 -21.77 -5.13
C ARG A 155 -17.66 -21.00 -6.43
N LYS A 156 -16.62 -20.32 -6.95
CA LYS A 156 -16.71 -19.46 -8.16
C LYS A 156 -17.74 -18.33 -8.04
N GLU A 157 -17.98 -17.86 -6.84
CA GLU A 157 -18.79 -16.65 -6.54
C GLU A 157 -17.99 -15.38 -6.82
N LEU A 158 -16.66 -15.47 -6.67
CA LEU A 158 -15.72 -14.44 -7.07
C LEU A 158 -15.17 -14.78 -8.45
N PRO A 159 -15.11 -13.81 -9.38
CA PRO A 159 -14.61 -14.05 -10.72
C PRO A 159 -13.08 -14.24 -10.71
N ALA A 160 -12.58 -14.98 -11.69
CA ALA A 160 -11.16 -14.99 -11.99
C ALA A 160 -10.74 -13.65 -12.60
N LEU A 161 -9.52 -13.20 -12.28
CA LEU A 161 -8.98 -11.97 -12.87
C LEU A 161 -8.87 -12.05 -14.39
N GLU A 162 -9.40 -11.05 -15.06
CA GLU A 162 -9.23 -10.91 -16.50
C GLU A 162 -7.81 -10.41 -16.83
N PRO A 163 -7.21 -10.88 -17.96
CA PRO A 163 -5.96 -10.31 -18.46
C PRO A 163 -6.08 -8.81 -18.68
N GLY A 164 -5.05 -8.07 -18.24
CA GLY A 164 -5.02 -6.61 -18.35
C GLY A 164 -5.82 -5.86 -17.30
N ALA A 165 -6.31 -6.55 -16.26
CA ALA A 165 -6.90 -5.86 -15.11
C ALA A 165 -5.88 -4.95 -14.45
N MET A 166 -6.23 -3.64 -14.31
CA MET A 166 -5.34 -2.63 -13.74
C MET A 166 -6.12 -1.47 -13.14
N CYS A 167 -5.43 -0.65 -12.34
CA CYS A 167 -5.99 0.58 -11.82
C CYS A 167 -4.99 1.74 -11.84
N TYR A 168 -5.54 2.92 -11.65
CA TYR A 168 -4.82 4.19 -11.44
C TYR A 168 -4.91 4.59 -9.96
N MET A 169 -3.77 4.93 -9.35
CA MET A 169 -3.65 5.52 -8.03
C MET A 169 -2.74 6.76 -8.10
N MET A 170 -3.24 7.83 -8.74
CA MET A 170 -2.44 9.01 -9.07
C MET A 170 -2.89 10.26 -8.30
N SER A 171 -3.61 10.11 -7.20
CA SER A 171 -4.14 11.23 -6.43
C SER A 171 -3.10 11.85 -5.50
N LYS A 172 -2.97 13.16 -5.50
CA LYS A 172 -2.25 13.92 -4.45
C LYS A 172 -2.96 13.91 -3.10
N GLN A 173 -4.26 13.60 -3.10
CA GLN A 173 -5.14 13.68 -1.92
C GLN A 173 -5.31 12.34 -1.22
N GLN A 174 -4.58 11.30 -1.66
CA GLN A 174 -4.60 10.00 -1.02
C GLN A 174 -4.02 10.08 0.41
N TYR A 175 -4.58 9.28 1.31
CA TYR A 175 -4.03 8.99 2.63
C TYR A 175 -4.01 7.48 2.81
N LEU A 176 -2.85 6.87 2.71
CA LEU A 176 -2.70 5.41 2.67
C LEU A 176 -2.19 4.82 3.98
N SER A 177 -1.45 5.60 4.78
CA SER A 177 -0.92 5.13 6.05
C SER A 177 -0.55 6.27 6.99
N ASP A 178 -0.51 6.00 8.29
CA ASP A 178 0.02 6.95 9.28
C ASP A 178 1.55 7.13 9.18
N ARG A 179 2.25 6.19 8.52
CA ARG A 179 3.71 6.22 8.38
C ARG A 179 4.19 7.13 7.25
N GLY A 180 3.51 7.14 6.12
CA GLY A 180 3.93 7.90 4.94
C GLY A 180 2.83 8.77 4.33
N GLN A 181 1.63 8.72 4.86
CA GLN A 181 0.42 9.40 4.40
C GLN A 181 0.06 9.07 2.95
N ARG A 182 0.91 9.38 1.98
CA ARG A 182 0.68 9.13 0.55
C ARG A 182 1.91 8.48 -0.10
N TRP A 183 1.66 7.75 -1.16
CA TRP A 183 2.69 7.19 -2.03
C TRP A 183 2.85 8.05 -3.29
N HIS A 184 3.91 7.77 -4.04
CA HIS A 184 4.07 8.25 -5.40
C HIS A 184 2.85 7.87 -6.26
N PRO A 185 2.52 8.66 -7.30
CA PRO A 185 1.52 8.25 -8.28
C PRO A 185 1.99 6.98 -8.98
N HIS A 186 1.10 6.00 -9.09
CA HIS A 186 1.41 4.69 -9.65
C HIS A 186 0.21 4.05 -10.32
N LEU A 187 0.51 3.04 -11.12
CA LEU A 187 -0.45 2.09 -11.66
C LEU A 187 -0.28 0.76 -10.94
N MET A 188 -1.36 0.04 -10.73
CA MET A 188 -1.30 -1.34 -10.30
C MET A 188 -1.87 -2.24 -11.38
N PHE A 189 -1.23 -3.40 -11.60
CA PHE A 189 -1.71 -4.46 -12.47
C PHE A 189 -1.99 -5.70 -11.63
N PHE A 190 -3.16 -6.28 -11.82
CA PHE A 190 -3.62 -7.44 -11.08
C PHE A 190 -3.44 -8.68 -11.95
N VAL A 191 -2.58 -9.60 -11.52
CA VAL A 191 -2.27 -10.82 -12.29
C VAL A 191 -2.55 -12.04 -11.41
N ALA A 192 -3.33 -12.99 -11.92
CA ALA A 192 -3.67 -14.19 -11.18
C ALA A 192 -2.43 -15.02 -10.81
N GLY A 193 -2.40 -15.53 -9.59
CA GLY A 193 -1.35 -16.38 -9.06
C GLY A 193 -0.03 -15.65 -8.76
N ASP A 194 1.06 -16.42 -8.68
CA ASP A 194 2.42 -15.89 -8.45
C ASP A 194 3.09 -15.60 -9.79
N ALA A 195 3.21 -14.32 -10.14
CA ALA A 195 3.74 -13.85 -11.41
C ALA A 195 4.97 -12.94 -11.28
N ALA A 196 5.43 -12.61 -10.05
CA ALA A 196 6.48 -11.62 -9.81
C ALA A 196 7.75 -11.88 -10.64
N LYS A 197 8.22 -13.12 -10.66
CA LYS A 197 9.43 -13.51 -11.39
C LYS A 197 9.32 -13.30 -12.90
N SER A 198 8.15 -13.57 -13.49
CA SER A 198 7.95 -13.47 -14.95
C SER A 198 7.94 -12.03 -15.46
N TRP A 199 7.71 -11.07 -14.55
CA TRP A 199 7.72 -9.63 -14.85
C TRP A 199 9.05 -8.95 -14.52
N GLY A 200 10.04 -9.70 -13.97
CA GLY A 200 11.29 -9.12 -13.51
C GLY A 200 11.10 -8.08 -12.39
N ALA A 201 10.06 -8.27 -11.58
CA ALA A 201 9.76 -7.37 -10.47
C ALA A 201 10.85 -7.46 -9.39
N ASP A 202 11.06 -6.33 -8.71
CA ASP A 202 12.02 -6.18 -7.59
C ASP A 202 13.48 -6.53 -7.93
N LEU A 203 13.82 -6.65 -9.22
CA LEU A 203 15.21 -6.81 -9.66
C LEU A 203 15.93 -5.46 -9.61
N PRO A 204 17.26 -5.45 -9.41
CA PRO A 204 18.04 -4.22 -9.45
C PRO A 204 17.80 -3.42 -10.73
N GLY A 205 17.33 -2.17 -10.59
CA GLY A 205 16.99 -1.28 -11.70
C GLY A 205 15.65 -1.55 -12.39
N SER A 206 14.88 -2.53 -11.93
CA SER A 206 13.51 -2.72 -12.42
C SER A 206 12.59 -1.59 -11.92
N PRO A 207 11.80 -0.96 -12.80
CA PRO A 207 10.78 -0.01 -12.37
C PRO A 207 9.51 -0.70 -11.84
N VAL A 208 9.45 -2.02 -11.91
CA VAL A 208 8.30 -2.84 -11.51
C VAL A 208 8.54 -3.40 -10.12
N MET A 209 7.65 -3.12 -9.21
CA MET A 209 7.56 -3.75 -7.88
C MET A 209 6.44 -4.77 -7.87
N ALA A 210 6.53 -5.79 -7.03
CA ALA A 210 5.46 -6.78 -6.86
C ALA A 210 5.11 -6.99 -5.40
N ALA A 211 3.81 -7.13 -5.14
CA ALA A 211 3.28 -7.62 -3.88
C ALA A 211 2.47 -8.89 -4.13
N SER A 212 2.81 -9.97 -3.46
CA SER A 212 2.02 -11.19 -3.51
C SER A 212 0.83 -11.06 -2.56
N ASP A 213 -0.37 -11.34 -3.06
CA ASP A 213 -1.57 -11.45 -2.26
C ASP A 213 -2.18 -12.86 -2.41
N PRO A 214 -1.73 -13.82 -1.61
CA PRO A 214 -2.20 -15.19 -1.68
C PRO A 214 -3.66 -15.33 -1.21
N GLU A 215 -4.18 -14.42 -0.38
CA GLU A 215 -5.55 -14.41 0.10
C GLU A 215 -6.52 -14.07 -1.05
N GLU A 216 -6.11 -13.19 -1.95
CA GLU A 216 -6.82 -12.78 -3.15
C GLU A 216 -6.34 -13.54 -4.41
N ARG A 217 -5.42 -14.50 -4.25
CA ARG A 217 -4.89 -15.39 -5.30
C ARG A 217 -4.25 -14.64 -6.47
N MET A 218 -3.55 -13.54 -6.19
CA MET A 218 -2.94 -12.69 -7.20
C MET A 218 -1.56 -12.18 -6.84
N THR A 219 -0.89 -11.65 -7.86
CA THR A 219 0.26 -10.75 -7.73
C THR A 219 -0.18 -9.36 -8.17
N ILE A 220 0.10 -8.36 -7.35
CA ILE A 220 -0.14 -6.95 -7.65
C ILE A 220 1.20 -6.34 -8.07
N PHE A 221 1.29 -5.85 -9.31
CA PHE A 221 2.45 -5.12 -9.79
C PHE A 221 2.22 -3.62 -9.67
N LEU A 222 3.20 -2.92 -9.14
CA LEU A 222 3.19 -1.46 -9.04
C LEU A 222 4.20 -0.89 -10.03
N VAL A 223 3.75 0.09 -10.81
CA VAL A 223 4.59 0.83 -11.75
C VAL A 223 4.46 2.31 -11.44
N TRP A 224 5.55 2.90 -11.01
CA TRP A 224 5.60 4.33 -10.70
C TRP A 224 5.48 5.18 -11.95
N VAL A 225 4.75 6.30 -11.84
CA VAL A 225 4.62 7.26 -12.94
C VAL A 225 5.11 8.64 -12.51
N GLY A 226 5.62 9.41 -13.45
CA GLY A 226 6.26 10.71 -13.18
C GLY A 226 5.29 11.86 -12.91
N THR A 227 3.97 11.66 -13.06
CA THR A 227 2.98 12.71 -12.91
C THR A 227 1.79 12.28 -12.07
N TRP A 228 1.22 13.21 -11.35
CA TRP A 228 -0.07 13.08 -10.71
C TRP A 228 -1.23 13.14 -11.72
N SER A 229 -2.42 12.80 -11.30
CA SER A 229 -3.62 12.78 -12.16
C SER A 229 -3.97 14.16 -12.75
N ASP A 230 -3.56 15.23 -12.11
CA ASP A 230 -3.74 16.62 -12.56
C ASP A 230 -2.64 17.11 -13.53
N GLY A 231 -1.72 16.21 -13.94
CA GLY A 231 -0.61 16.51 -14.84
C GLY A 231 0.62 17.15 -14.17
N ALA A 232 0.55 17.48 -12.89
CA ALA A 232 1.71 18.03 -12.20
C ALA A 232 2.78 16.94 -11.98
N GLU A 233 4.05 17.32 -12.07
CA GLU A 233 5.18 16.42 -11.84
C GLU A 233 5.16 15.86 -10.41
N ALA A 234 5.45 14.57 -10.28
CA ALA A 234 5.69 13.92 -9.00
C ALA A 234 7.13 14.23 -8.53
N PRO A 235 7.37 14.30 -7.20
CA PRO A 235 8.73 14.43 -6.70
C PRO A 235 9.61 13.29 -7.25
N SER A 236 10.87 13.56 -7.54
CA SER A 236 11.82 12.50 -7.92
C SER A 236 11.92 11.47 -6.80
N MET A 237 11.83 10.19 -7.12
CA MET A 237 12.18 9.15 -6.17
C MET A 237 13.69 9.23 -5.92
N MET A 238 14.09 9.62 -4.73
CA MET A 238 15.49 9.48 -4.32
C MET A 238 15.74 7.99 -4.07
N HIS A 239 16.61 7.41 -4.86
CA HIS A 239 17.10 6.04 -4.74
C HIS A 239 18.17 5.95 -3.66
#